data_1ac138efef8c1b0f16f2ef9ebd6af652
#
_entry.id   1ac138efef8c1b0f16f2ef9ebd6af652
#
_cell.length_a   1.000
_cell.length_b   1.000
_cell.length_c   1.000
_cell.angle_alpha   90.00
_cell.angle_beta   90.00
_cell.angle_gamma   90.00
#
_symmetry.space_group_name_H-M   'P 1'
#
loop_
_entity.id
_entity.type
_entity.pdbx_description
1 polymer ?
#
loop_
_entity_poly.entity_id
_entity_poly.type
_entity_poly.pdbx_seq_one_letter_code
_entity_poly.pdbx_strand_id
1 'polypeptide(L)'
;MVLALLTSIIISACGSGESDKSEVLFSPSCYPYAVLHNGKYYVLRQTDNTTRIDLLCTDDIRDVENGTTKTVWMPTEGQKANNNIWSPELHRIGNKWYIYFEADDGNTDNHQLYVLENPSDDPMQGQFKLKGVLKTNDEWNYGIHPSTFVVGKRQYLVWSGWPKRRSETETQCIYIAGMKNPWTVNTQRVKISTPTYEWERQWINPNGTRSAYPIYVNENPQPIVSKDGKKVAIYYSASGCWTVYSRLGAVYANTNANLLDSTSWHKAKEPVMISNENDLLKGLTDICVVENKNGGNPFLLFEAKYYNKAEGHYVKQIRLKNIKMGDDGLPMFKNR
;
A
#
# COMPACT_ATOMS: atom_id res chain seq x y z
N MET A 1 -52.74 53.94 -0.84
CA MET A 1 -52.53 52.66 -1.56
C MET A 1 -51.03 52.44 -1.64
N VAL A 2 -50.50 51.69 -0.69
CA VAL A 2 -49.05 51.44 -0.58
C VAL A 2 -48.78 50.03 -1.10
N LEU A 3 -48.02 49.93 -2.17
CA LEU A 3 -47.64 48.67 -2.83
C LEU A 3 -46.41 48.13 -2.10
N ALA A 4 -46.56 47.02 -1.37
CA ALA A 4 -45.46 46.31 -0.76
C ALA A 4 -44.83 45.37 -1.80
N LEU A 5 -43.57 45.62 -2.21
CA LEU A 5 -42.75 44.70 -2.98
C LEU A 5 -42.21 43.59 -2.04
N LEU A 6 -42.68 42.37 -2.24
CA LEU A 6 -42.07 41.17 -1.66
C LEU A 6 -40.90 40.77 -2.53
N THR A 7 -39.68 41.05 -2.05
CA THR A 7 -38.46 40.46 -2.62
C THR A 7 -38.24 39.06 -2.01
N SER A 8 -38.49 38.04 -2.78
CA SER A 8 -38.14 36.65 -2.47
C SER A 8 -36.64 36.47 -2.59
N ILE A 9 -35.95 36.35 -1.47
CA ILE A 9 -34.56 35.93 -1.39
C ILE A 9 -34.51 34.44 -1.69
N ILE A 10 -34.07 34.07 -2.89
CA ILE A 10 -33.68 32.68 -3.24
C ILE A 10 -32.34 32.44 -2.55
N ILE A 11 -32.36 31.76 -1.41
CA ILE A 11 -31.15 31.21 -0.80
C ILE A 11 -30.80 30.01 -1.63
N SER A 12 -29.88 30.21 -2.61
CA SER A 12 -29.20 29.14 -3.30
C SER A 12 -28.30 28.43 -2.27
N ALA A 13 -28.76 27.30 -1.75
CA ALA A 13 -27.93 26.41 -0.98
C ALA A 13 -26.89 25.82 -1.94
N CYS A 14 -25.77 26.52 -2.12
CA CYS A 14 -24.53 25.92 -2.60
C CYS A 14 -24.14 24.84 -1.59
N GLY A 15 -24.52 23.60 -1.88
CA GLY A 15 -23.92 22.45 -1.24
C GLY A 15 -22.42 22.51 -1.51
N SER A 16 -21.67 23.01 -0.55
CA SER A 16 -20.22 22.87 -0.51
C SER A 16 -19.92 21.37 -0.41
N GLY A 17 -19.74 20.73 -1.54
CA GLY A 17 -19.04 19.44 -1.56
C GLY A 17 -17.73 19.67 -0.84
N GLU A 18 -17.57 19.06 0.33
CA GLU A 18 -16.29 19.00 1.02
C GLU A 18 -15.31 18.37 0.01
N SER A 19 -14.52 19.22 -0.63
CA SER A 19 -13.39 18.74 -1.44
C SER A 19 -12.53 17.92 -0.49
N ASP A 20 -12.26 16.68 -0.86
CA ASP A 20 -11.46 15.72 -0.10
C ASP A 20 -10.01 16.25 -0.05
N LYS A 21 -9.76 17.18 0.90
CA LYS A 21 -8.49 17.89 1.03
C LYS A 21 -7.46 16.96 1.63
N SER A 22 -6.72 16.28 0.76
CA SER A 22 -5.50 15.59 1.16
C SER A 22 -4.31 16.54 1.12
N GLU A 23 -3.42 16.39 2.09
CA GLU A 23 -2.17 17.13 2.21
C GLU A 23 -1.04 16.36 1.51
N VAL A 24 -0.08 17.04 0.91
CA VAL A 24 1.14 16.42 0.37
C VAL A 24 2.09 16.18 1.53
N LEU A 25 2.53 14.93 1.74
CA LEU A 25 3.59 14.62 2.69
C LEU A 25 4.96 14.59 2.01
N PHE A 26 5.03 14.00 0.80
CA PHE A 26 6.29 13.87 0.07
C PHE A 26 6.05 14.01 -1.44
N SER A 27 7.01 14.66 -2.12
CA SER A 27 6.99 14.80 -3.58
C SER A 27 8.42 15.06 -4.12
N PRO A 28 8.97 14.26 -5.07
CA PRO A 28 8.43 13.00 -5.54
C PRO A 28 8.61 11.87 -4.51
N SER A 29 7.64 10.95 -4.41
CA SER A 29 7.77 9.74 -3.59
C SER A 29 6.63 8.76 -3.83
N CYS A 30 6.81 7.49 -3.42
CA CYS A 30 5.82 6.42 -3.53
C CYS A 30 5.95 5.40 -2.39
N TYR A 31 5.03 4.45 -2.33
CA TYR A 31 4.96 3.34 -1.38
C TYR A 31 5.04 3.81 0.08
N PRO A 32 4.02 4.53 0.57
CA PRO A 32 4.01 5.01 1.94
C PRO A 32 3.72 3.89 2.93
N TYR A 33 4.49 3.81 4.00
CA TYR A 33 4.15 2.98 5.14
C TYR A 33 4.40 3.72 6.45
N ALA A 34 3.46 3.68 7.38
CA ALA A 34 3.59 4.37 8.65
C ALA A 34 3.05 3.52 9.80
N VAL A 35 3.71 3.59 10.95
CA VAL A 35 3.31 2.94 12.20
C VAL A 35 3.33 3.97 13.32
N LEU A 36 2.28 3.98 14.14
CA LEU A 36 2.26 4.71 15.42
C LEU A 36 2.72 3.75 16.53
N HIS A 37 3.77 4.14 17.26
CA HIS A 37 4.22 3.40 18.42
C HIS A 37 4.82 4.34 19.47
N ASN A 38 4.41 4.15 20.75
CA ASN A 38 4.85 4.97 21.89
C ASN A 38 4.72 6.50 21.61
N GLY A 39 3.62 6.91 20.96
CA GLY A 39 3.32 8.31 20.65
C GLY A 39 4.12 8.93 19.51
N LYS A 40 4.94 8.15 18.81
CA LYS A 40 5.72 8.58 17.64
C LYS A 40 5.29 7.85 16.39
N TYR A 41 5.36 8.54 15.25
CA TYR A 41 5.17 7.95 13.93
C TYR A 41 6.53 7.56 13.37
N TYR A 42 6.60 6.33 12.86
CA TYR A 42 7.73 5.79 12.11
C TYR A 42 7.27 5.60 10.68
N VAL A 43 7.97 6.23 9.73
CA VAL A 43 7.54 6.28 8.34
C VAL A 43 8.62 5.73 7.42
N LEU A 44 8.22 4.82 6.56
CA LEU A 44 9.01 4.32 5.44
C LEU A 44 8.38 4.81 4.13
N ARG A 45 9.20 5.03 3.14
CA ARG A 45 8.81 5.40 1.79
C ARG A 45 9.88 5.02 0.78
N GLN A 46 9.49 4.92 -0.46
CA GLN A 46 10.45 4.81 -1.55
C GLN A 46 10.90 6.21 -2.00
N THR A 47 12.18 6.34 -2.19
CA THR A 47 12.82 7.49 -2.83
C THR A 47 13.52 7.03 -4.12
N ASP A 48 14.16 7.95 -4.84
CA ASP A 48 15.01 7.59 -6.00
C ASP A 48 16.23 6.75 -5.59
N ASN A 49 16.59 6.78 -4.30
CA ASN A 49 17.63 5.91 -3.78
C ASN A 49 17.05 4.54 -3.41
N THR A 50 17.28 3.56 -4.27
CA THR A 50 16.81 2.18 -4.13
C THR A 50 17.90 1.22 -3.62
N THR A 51 18.94 1.74 -2.96
CA THR A 51 20.06 0.93 -2.46
C THR A 51 20.14 0.83 -0.95
N ARG A 52 19.21 1.46 -0.22
CA ARG A 52 19.14 1.45 1.23
C ARG A 52 17.72 1.67 1.74
N ILE A 53 17.51 1.46 3.02
CA ILE A 53 16.25 1.74 3.72
C ILE A 53 16.50 2.84 4.74
N ASP A 54 15.80 3.96 4.58
CA ASP A 54 15.81 5.08 5.51
C ASP A 54 14.48 5.10 6.27
N LEU A 55 14.54 5.16 7.61
CA LEU A 55 13.40 5.26 8.51
C LEU A 55 13.30 6.68 9.06
N LEU A 56 12.13 7.29 8.93
CA LEU A 56 11.81 8.59 9.50
C LEU A 56 11.04 8.41 10.81
N CYS A 57 11.31 9.27 11.78
CA CYS A 57 10.61 9.31 13.07
C CYS A 57 10.19 10.74 13.40
N THR A 58 8.90 10.93 13.74
CA THR A 58 8.34 12.23 14.08
C THR A 58 7.27 12.12 15.17
N ASP A 59 7.03 13.22 15.88
CA ASP A 59 5.90 13.35 16.81
C ASP A 59 4.60 13.76 16.09
N ASP A 60 4.67 14.36 14.91
CA ASP A 60 3.52 14.70 14.07
C ASP A 60 3.72 14.19 12.65
N ILE A 61 2.82 13.34 12.18
CA ILE A 61 2.91 12.76 10.84
C ILE A 61 2.84 13.82 9.73
N ARG A 62 2.21 14.96 9.98
CA ARG A 62 2.16 16.09 9.03
C ARG A 62 3.49 16.80 8.88
N ASP A 63 4.33 16.70 9.89
CA ASP A 63 5.67 17.29 9.93
C ASP A 63 6.80 16.27 9.75
N VAL A 64 6.49 15.16 9.06
CA VAL A 64 7.41 14.03 8.93
C VAL A 64 8.68 14.37 8.16
N GLU A 65 8.66 15.32 7.24
CA GLU A 65 9.86 15.76 6.49
C GLU A 65 10.92 16.41 7.40
N ASN A 66 10.49 17.07 8.48
CA ASN A 66 11.36 17.67 9.50
C ASN A 66 11.72 16.69 10.62
N GLY A 67 11.22 15.47 10.57
CA GLY A 67 11.51 14.41 11.53
C GLY A 67 12.95 13.91 11.46
N THR A 68 13.34 13.09 12.45
CA THR A 68 14.64 12.44 12.46
C THR A 68 14.67 11.31 11.43
N THR A 69 15.63 11.36 10.51
CA THR A 69 15.87 10.30 9.51
C THR A 69 17.11 9.50 9.88
N LYS A 70 17.04 8.18 9.74
CA LYS A 70 18.14 7.25 9.95
C LYS A 70 18.16 6.20 8.85
N THR A 71 19.32 5.99 8.22
CA THR A 71 19.56 4.77 7.41
C THR A 71 19.60 3.58 8.36
N VAL A 72 18.57 2.74 8.30
CA VAL A 72 18.42 1.59 9.20
C VAL A 72 18.99 0.31 8.62
N TRP A 73 19.12 0.26 7.30
CA TRP A 73 19.75 -0.86 6.62
C TRP A 73 20.24 -0.47 5.22
N MET A 74 21.36 -1.09 4.84
CA MET A 74 21.90 -1.14 3.48
C MET A 74 22.60 -2.49 3.27
N PRO A 75 22.57 -3.03 2.03
CA PRO A 75 23.22 -4.29 1.74
C PRO A 75 24.74 -4.19 1.94
N THR A 76 25.34 -5.28 2.38
CA THR A 76 26.80 -5.44 2.37
C THR A 76 27.25 -6.09 1.07
N GLU A 77 28.52 -5.94 0.75
CA GLU A 77 29.14 -6.56 -0.43
C GLU A 77 28.84 -8.06 -0.52
N GLY A 78 28.46 -8.54 -1.69
CA GLY A 78 28.12 -9.95 -1.95
C GLY A 78 26.69 -10.37 -1.57
N GLN A 79 25.85 -9.49 -1.00
CA GLN A 79 24.44 -9.79 -0.79
C GLN A 79 23.67 -9.69 -2.10
N LYS A 80 22.70 -10.62 -2.33
CA LYS A 80 21.85 -10.62 -3.54
C LYS A 80 20.75 -9.55 -3.48
N ALA A 81 20.37 -9.09 -2.30
CA ALA A 81 19.40 -8.01 -2.10
C ALA A 81 20.08 -6.65 -2.19
N ASN A 82 20.75 -6.32 -3.28
CA ASN A 82 21.64 -5.16 -3.37
C ASN A 82 21.19 -4.08 -4.34
N ASN A 83 20.11 -4.33 -5.10
CA ASN A 83 19.54 -3.37 -6.03
C ASN A 83 18.02 -3.34 -5.90
N ASN A 84 17.42 -2.26 -6.41
CA ASN A 84 15.97 -2.10 -6.52
C ASN A 84 15.24 -2.49 -5.22
N ILE A 85 15.71 -1.93 -4.09
CA ILE A 85 15.07 -2.10 -2.79
C ILE A 85 13.79 -1.26 -2.82
N TRP A 86 12.62 -1.93 -2.86
CA TRP A 86 11.33 -1.25 -2.99
C TRP A 86 10.38 -1.60 -1.85
N SER A 87 9.36 -0.76 -1.68
CA SER A 87 8.17 -0.94 -0.82
C SER A 87 8.47 -1.44 0.60
N PRO A 88 9.41 -0.84 1.35
CA PRO A 88 9.68 -1.32 2.69
C PRO A 88 8.51 -1.03 3.64
N GLU A 89 8.10 -2.05 4.41
CA GLU A 89 7.05 -1.96 5.42
C GLU A 89 7.58 -2.33 6.81
N LEU A 90 7.32 -1.47 7.81
CA LEU A 90 7.74 -1.66 9.20
C LEU A 90 6.62 -2.30 10.02
N HIS A 91 6.86 -3.48 10.56
CA HIS A 91 5.90 -4.20 11.39
C HIS A 91 6.46 -4.50 12.78
N ARG A 92 5.62 -4.33 13.82
CA ARG A 92 5.93 -4.81 15.16
C ARG A 92 5.24 -6.16 15.38
N ILE A 93 6.02 -7.22 15.57
CA ILE A 93 5.52 -8.57 15.80
C ILE A 93 6.11 -9.08 17.12
N GLY A 94 5.24 -9.32 18.09
CA GLY A 94 5.67 -9.53 19.47
C GLY A 94 6.35 -8.27 20.02
N ASN A 95 7.59 -8.42 20.46
CA ASN A 95 8.40 -7.32 21.01
C ASN A 95 9.56 -6.90 20.11
N LYS A 96 9.51 -7.28 18.81
CA LYS A 96 10.55 -6.97 17.83
C LYS A 96 9.98 -6.24 16.62
N TRP A 97 10.87 -5.56 15.90
CA TRP A 97 10.58 -4.88 14.65
C TRP A 97 11.08 -5.69 13.47
N TYR A 98 10.28 -5.69 12.41
CA TYR A 98 10.58 -6.34 11.14
C TYR A 98 10.34 -5.36 10.01
N ILE A 99 11.24 -5.35 9.02
CA ILE A 99 10.99 -4.64 7.76
C ILE A 99 10.89 -5.70 6.68
N TYR A 100 9.72 -5.74 6.02
CA TYR A 100 9.50 -6.53 4.82
C TYR A 100 9.73 -5.64 3.62
N PHE A 101 10.41 -6.15 2.62
CA PHE A 101 10.75 -5.40 1.40
C PHE A 101 11.06 -6.38 0.27
N GLU A 102 11.15 -5.88 -0.95
CA GLU A 102 11.69 -6.62 -2.07
C GLU A 102 12.99 -5.99 -2.58
N ALA A 103 13.82 -6.83 -3.19
CA ALA A 103 15.06 -6.43 -3.84
C ALA A 103 15.49 -7.47 -4.88
N ASP A 104 16.44 -7.09 -5.71
CA ASP A 104 17.03 -7.96 -6.71
C ASP A 104 18.57 -7.83 -6.78
N ASP A 105 19.17 -8.44 -7.79
CA ASP A 105 20.59 -8.46 -8.09
C ASP A 105 20.99 -7.48 -9.23
N GLY A 106 20.13 -6.51 -9.55
CA GLY A 106 20.24 -5.59 -10.68
C GLY A 106 19.37 -5.97 -11.87
N ASN A 107 18.73 -7.14 -11.83
CA ASN A 107 17.72 -7.55 -12.80
C ASN A 107 16.35 -7.69 -12.13
N THR A 108 15.41 -6.83 -12.52
CA THR A 108 14.06 -6.79 -11.93
C THR A 108 13.26 -8.09 -12.12
N ASP A 109 13.65 -8.98 -13.05
CA ASP A 109 13.06 -10.31 -13.16
C ASP A 109 13.45 -11.25 -12.02
N ASN A 110 14.45 -10.86 -11.21
CA ASN A 110 14.95 -11.61 -10.06
C ASN A 110 14.48 -11.06 -8.71
N HIS A 111 13.50 -10.16 -8.69
CA HIS A 111 12.95 -9.64 -7.44
C HIS A 111 12.46 -10.74 -6.52
N GLN A 112 12.91 -10.69 -5.27
CA GLN A 112 12.51 -11.59 -4.20
C GLN A 112 12.13 -10.81 -2.95
N LEU A 113 11.37 -11.45 -2.08
CA LEU A 113 10.92 -10.89 -0.82
C LEU A 113 11.95 -11.14 0.27
N TYR A 114 12.27 -10.12 1.04
CA TYR A 114 13.22 -10.16 2.14
C TYR A 114 12.62 -9.65 3.43
N VAL A 115 13.25 -10.00 4.55
CA VAL A 115 12.87 -9.50 5.86
C VAL A 115 14.10 -9.20 6.72
N LEU A 116 14.03 -8.07 7.38
CA LEU A 116 14.98 -7.64 8.40
C LEU A 116 14.36 -7.80 9.80
N GLU A 117 15.18 -8.02 10.81
CA GLU A 117 14.78 -8.07 12.23
C GLU A 117 15.61 -7.08 13.05
N ASN A 118 14.94 -6.31 13.92
CA ASN A 118 15.57 -5.50 14.95
C ASN A 118 14.93 -5.82 16.31
N PRO A 119 15.69 -6.30 17.31
CA PRO A 119 15.16 -6.67 18.62
C PRO A 119 14.99 -5.50 19.59
N SER A 120 15.37 -4.27 19.23
CA SER A 120 15.22 -3.09 20.08
C SER A 120 13.76 -2.68 20.23
N ASP A 121 13.41 -2.05 21.36
CA ASP A 121 12.05 -1.53 21.58
C ASP A 121 11.74 -0.35 20.66
N ASP A 122 12.72 0.51 20.40
CA ASP A 122 12.64 1.62 19.46
C ASP A 122 13.30 1.21 18.13
N PRO A 123 12.61 1.24 16.99
CA PRO A 123 13.20 0.85 15.71
C PRO A 123 14.29 1.82 15.23
N MET A 124 14.35 3.04 15.78
CA MET A 124 15.46 3.97 15.54
C MET A 124 16.74 3.57 16.30
N GLN A 125 16.64 2.65 17.24
CA GLN A 125 17.77 2.11 17.98
C GLN A 125 18.13 0.71 17.48
N GLY A 126 19.31 0.22 17.89
CA GLY A 126 19.79 -1.10 17.47
C GLY A 126 20.11 -1.19 15.98
N GLN A 127 20.06 -2.40 15.47
CA GLN A 127 20.40 -2.72 14.08
C GLN A 127 19.37 -3.66 13.47
N PHE A 128 18.89 -3.35 12.28
CA PHE A 128 18.15 -4.28 11.44
C PHE A 128 19.12 -5.27 10.79
N LYS A 129 18.88 -6.55 10.99
CA LYS A 129 19.69 -7.65 10.44
C LYS A 129 18.86 -8.45 9.44
N LEU A 130 19.44 -8.71 8.26
CA LEU A 130 18.81 -9.52 7.23
C LEU A 130 18.61 -10.96 7.73
N LYS A 131 17.36 -11.43 7.69
CA LYS A 131 16.99 -12.84 8.00
C LYS A 131 17.07 -13.73 6.78
N GLY A 132 17.04 -13.16 5.60
CA GLY A 132 17.12 -13.85 4.31
C GLY A 132 15.89 -13.68 3.45
N VAL A 133 15.79 -14.51 2.43
CA VAL A 133 14.68 -14.56 1.48
C VAL A 133 13.46 -15.23 2.10
N LEU A 134 12.28 -14.65 1.92
CA LEU A 134 11.01 -15.31 2.17
C LEU A 134 10.72 -16.30 1.04
N LYS A 135 10.89 -17.59 1.30
CA LYS A 135 10.69 -18.62 0.29
C LYS A 135 9.19 -18.87 0.09
N THR A 136 8.64 -18.33 -1.00
CA THR A 136 7.20 -18.38 -1.32
C THR A 136 6.84 -19.48 -2.33
N ASN A 137 7.83 -20.06 -3.02
CA ASN A 137 7.67 -21.11 -4.01
C ASN A 137 8.93 -21.98 -4.09
N ASP A 138 8.79 -23.23 -4.47
CA ASP A 138 9.90 -24.16 -4.60
C ASP A 138 10.66 -24.01 -5.92
N GLU A 139 9.96 -23.66 -7.01
CA GLU A 139 10.56 -23.55 -8.36
C GLU A 139 11.17 -22.17 -8.61
N TRP A 140 10.39 -21.11 -8.33
CA TRP A 140 10.86 -19.71 -8.44
C TRP A 140 10.27 -18.89 -7.31
N ASN A 141 11.06 -17.99 -6.77
CA ASN A 141 10.71 -17.28 -5.58
C ASN A 141 10.50 -15.77 -5.85
N TYR A 142 9.89 -15.46 -6.99
CA TYR A 142 9.64 -14.08 -7.38
C TYR A 142 8.42 -13.51 -6.68
N GLY A 143 8.56 -12.28 -6.22
CA GLY A 143 7.48 -11.54 -5.61
C GLY A 143 7.91 -10.11 -5.35
N ILE A 144 6.92 -9.23 -5.26
CA ILE A 144 7.07 -7.82 -4.89
C ILE A 144 5.98 -7.45 -3.88
N HIS A 145 6.14 -6.32 -3.21
CA HIS A 145 5.20 -5.74 -2.26
C HIS A 145 4.76 -6.72 -1.15
N PRO A 146 5.71 -7.20 -0.31
CA PRO A 146 5.36 -8.07 0.80
C PRO A 146 4.73 -7.29 1.95
N SER A 147 3.61 -7.78 2.44
CA SER A 147 2.99 -7.29 3.68
C SER A 147 2.60 -8.46 4.58
N THR A 148 2.33 -8.20 5.85
CA THR A 148 1.99 -9.24 6.82
C THR A 148 0.91 -8.80 7.78
N PHE A 149 0.12 -9.76 8.26
CA PHE A 149 -0.89 -9.54 9.29
C PHE A 149 -1.08 -10.77 10.16
N VAL A 150 -1.75 -10.59 11.29
CA VAL A 150 -2.01 -11.64 12.26
C VAL A 150 -3.51 -11.77 12.50
N VAL A 151 -4.02 -13.00 12.47
CA VAL A 151 -5.39 -13.36 12.90
C VAL A 151 -5.29 -14.40 14.01
N GLY A 152 -5.74 -14.04 15.20
CA GLY A 152 -5.55 -14.87 16.39
C GLY A 152 -4.05 -15.07 16.69
N LYS A 153 -3.58 -16.31 16.56
CA LYS A 153 -2.15 -16.66 16.75
C LYS A 153 -1.43 -16.98 15.44
N ARG A 154 -2.11 -16.83 14.31
CA ARG A 154 -1.55 -17.16 13.00
C ARG A 154 -1.10 -15.92 12.27
N GLN A 155 0.14 -15.91 11.83
CA GLN A 155 0.68 -14.88 10.96
C GLN A 155 0.59 -15.32 9.50
N TYR A 156 0.26 -14.37 8.63
CA TYR A 156 0.15 -14.56 7.20
C TYR A 156 1.04 -13.56 6.47
N LEU A 157 1.65 -13.99 5.39
CA LEU A 157 2.31 -13.15 4.39
C LEU A 157 1.36 -12.97 3.22
N VAL A 158 1.23 -11.74 2.72
CA VAL A 158 0.57 -11.41 1.45
C VAL A 158 1.56 -10.68 0.56
N TRP A 159 1.49 -10.89 -0.74
CA TRP A 159 2.40 -10.25 -1.69
C TRP A 159 1.82 -10.25 -3.11
N SER A 160 2.41 -9.44 -3.99
CA SER A 160 2.19 -9.51 -5.42
C SER A 160 3.13 -10.55 -6.05
N GLY A 161 2.60 -11.40 -6.89
CA GLY A 161 3.38 -12.44 -7.55
C GLY A 161 2.81 -12.83 -8.90
N TRP A 162 3.51 -13.72 -9.58
CA TRP A 162 3.13 -14.20 -10.90
C TRP A 162 2.71 -15.67 -10.84
N PRO A 163 1.73 -16.10 -11.68
CA PRO A 163 1.32 -17.51 -11.76
C PRO A 163 2.41 -18.40 -12.37
N LYS A 164 3.32 -17.80 -13.15
CA LYS A 164 4.51 -18.41 -13.76
C LYS A 164 5.71 -17.51 -13.50
N ARG A 165 6.86 -17.81 -14.10
CA ARG A 165 7.98 -16.87 -14.12
C ARG A 165 7.56 -15.55 -14.76
N ARG A 166 8.08 -14.43 -14.28
CA ARG A 166 7.79 -13.11 -14.84
C ARG A 166 8.10 -13.01 -16.33
N SER A 167 9.19 -13.60 -16.77
CA SER A 167 9.56 -13.69 -18.20
C SER A 167 8.52 -14.39 -19.08
N GLU A 168 7.57 -15.13 -18.49
CA GLU A 168 6.51 -15.85 -19.22
C GLU A 168 5.15 -15.16 -19.14
N THR A 169 4.95 -14.22 -18.22
CA THR A 169 3.67 -13.54 -18.02
C THR A 169 3.84 -12.23 -17.28
N GLU A 170 3.15 -11.20 -17.74
CA GLU A 170 3.02 -9.90 -17.07
C GLU A 170 1.86 -9.86 -16.06
N THR A 171 1.03 -10.91 -16.00
CA THR A 171 -0.12 -10.95 -15.09
C THR A 171 0.33 -11.07 -13.63
N GLN A 172 0.05 -10.05 -12.83
CA GLN A 172 0.31 -10.04 -11.40
C GLN A 172 -0.97 -10.35 -10.61
N CYS A 173 -0.81 -11.15 -9.58
CA CYS A 173 -1.88 -11.62 -8.71
C CYS A 173 -1.50 -11.42 -7.25
N ILE A 174 -2.50 -11.32 -6.36
CA ILE A 174 -2.25 -11.33 -4.92
C ILE A 174 -2.25 -12.77 -4.41
N TYR A 175 -1.20 -13.09 -3.66
CA TYR A 175 -1.02 -14.38 -2.99
C TYR A 175 -1.00 -14.21 -1.48
N ILE A 176 -1.37 -15.29 -0.77
CA ILE A 176 -1.28 -15.42 0.68
C ILE A 176 -0.60 -16.75 1.03
N ALA A 177 0.16 -16.76 2.12
CA ALA A 177 0.69 -17.99 2.73
C ALA A 177 0.75 -17.84 4.25
N GLY A 178 0.69 -18.96 4.96
CA GLY A 178 0.91 -19.01 6.40
C GLY A 178 2.38 -18.92 6.75
N MET A 179 2.68 -18.31 7.90
CA MET A 179 4.03 -18.15 8.41
C MET A 179 4.21 -18.92 9.72
N LYS A 180 5.35 -19.61 9.85
CA LYS A 180 5.79 -20.26 11.09
C LYS A 180 6.35 -19.24 12.09
N ASN A 181 7.01 -18.24 11.58
CA ASN A 181 7.62 -17.12 12.29
C ASN A 181 7.79 -15.96 11.29
N PRO A 182 8.19 -14.74 11.70
CA PRO A 182 8.23 -13.58 10.81
C PRO A 182 9.13 -13.67 9.57
N TRP A 183 9.94 -14.70 9.45
CA TRP A 183 10.86 -14.88 8.31
C TRP A 183 10.76 -16.27 7.64
N THR A 184 9.73 -17.07 7.98
CA THR A 184 9.58 -18.42 7.42
C THR A 184 8.15 -18.69 7.00
N VAL A 185 7.92 -18.77 5.70
CA VAL A 185 6.68 -19.28 5.11
C VAL A 185 6.63 -20.80 5.32
N ASN A 186 5.48 -21.35 5.74
CA ASN A 186 5.34 -22.76 6.07
C ASN A 186 4.12 -23.44 5.41
N THR A 187 3.47 -22.77 4.47
CA THR A 187 2.39 -23.35 3.67
C THR A 187 2.63 -23.10 2.19
N GLN A 188 1.94 -23.83 1.34
CA GLN A 188 1.84 -23.48 -0.08
C GLN A 188 1.16 -22.12 -0.23
N ARG A 189 1.53 -21.37 -1.27
CA ARG A 189 0.90 -20.10 -1.63
C ARG A 189 -0.50 -20.33 -2.18
N VAL A 190 -1.43 -19.48 -1.79
CA VAL A 190 -2.79 -19.46 -2.31
C VAL A 190 -3.03 -18.13 -3.04
N LYS A 191 -3.54 -18.21 -4.26
CA LYS A 191 -3.90 -17.04 -5.04
C LYS A 191 -5.28 -16.54 -4.63
N ILE A 192 -5.36 -15.31 -4.08
CA ILE A 192 -6.60 -14.73 -3.56
C ILE A 192 -7.18 -13.61 -4.42
N SER A 193 -6.38 -13.04 -5.33
CA SER A 193 -6.87 -12.08 -6.32
C SER A 193 -6.15 -12.27 -7.65
N THR A 194 -6.92 -12.20 -8.73
CA THR A 194 -6.45 -12.17 -10.13
C THR A 194 -7.14 -11.02 -10.82
N PRO A 195 -6.48 -10.24 -11.71
CA PRO A 195 -7.15 -9.21 -12.49
C PRO A 195 -8.30 -9.81 -13.32
N THR A 196 -9.54 -9.58 -12.89
CA THR A 196 -10.75 -10.20 -13.47
C THR A 196 -11.64 -9.19 -14.12
N TYR A 197 -11.78 -7.99 -13.51
CA TYR A 197 -12.65 -6.94 -13.97
C TYR A 197 -11.93 -6.02 -14.97
N GLU A 198 -12.69 -5.38 -15.87
CA GLU A 198 -12.13 -4.47 -16.87
C GLU A 198 -11.34 -3.31 -16.26
N TRP A 199 -11.77 -2.81 -15.10
CA TRP A 199 -11.06 -1.75 -14.39
C TRP A 199 -9.70 -2.19 -13.78
N GLU A 200 -9.43 -3.49 -13.71
CA GLU A 200 -8.13 -4.05 -13.29
C GLU A 200 -7.19 -4.30 -14.48
N ARG A 201 -7.63 -4.02 -15.68
CA ARG A 201 -6.95 -4.36 -16.93
C ARG A 201 -6.80 -3.11 -17.78
N GLN A 202 -5.59 -2.77 -18.16
CA GLN A 202 -5.32 -1.62 -18.99
C GLN A 202 -4.62 -2.02 -20.28
N TRP A 203 -5.03 -1.34 -21.37
CA TRP A 203 -4.42 -1.46 -22.68
C TRP A 203 -3.63 -0.20 -23.06
N ILE A 204 -3.27 0.62 -22.07
CA ILE A 204 -2.68 1.93 -22.27
C ILE A 204 -1.34 1.98 -21.55
N ASN A 205 -0.28 2.32 -22.27
CA ASN A 205 1.03 2.59 -21.71
C ASN A 205 1.02 3.87 -20.84
N PRO A 206 2.01 4.05 -19.95
CA PRO A 206 2.12 5.27 -19.13
C PRO A 206 2.18 6.57 -19.92
N ASN A 207 2.67 6.53 -21.17
CA ASN A 207 2.73 7.68 -22.06
C ASN A 207 1.42 7.93 -22.85
N GLY A 208 0.34 7.23 -22.55
CA GLY A 208 -0.96 7.37 -23.19
C GLY A 208 -1.10 6.61 -24.51
N THR A 209 -0.08 5.93 -24.99
CA THR A 209 -0.20 5.09 -26.20
C THR A 209 -0.85 3.74 -25.88
N ARG A 210 -1.51 3.14 -26.88
CA ARG A 210 -2.10 1.80 -26.69
C ARG A 210 -0.98 0.77 -26.56
N SER A 211 -1.03 -0.03 -25.49
CA SER A 211 -0.11 -1.13 -25.29
C SER A 211 -0.38 -2.27 -26.26
N ALA A 212 0.67 -2.94 -26.75
CA ALA A 212 0.54 -4.20 -27.47
C ALA A 212 0.09 -5.34 -26.55
N TYR A 213 0.36 -5.22 -25.25
CA TYR A 213 0.00 -6.19 -24.23
C TYR A 213 -0.84 -5.51 -23.15
N PRO A 214 -1.91 -6.18 -22.66
CA PRO A 214 -2.69 -5.64 -21.56
C PRO A 214 -1.90 -5.66 -20.25
N ILE A 215 -2.04 -4.59 -19.46
CA ILE A 215 -1.54 -4.54 -18.10
C ILE A 215 -2.60 -5.20 -17.20
N TYR A 216 -2.36 -6.45 -16.79
CA TYR A 216 -3.22 -7.24 -15.93
C TYR A 216 -2.55 -7.37 -14.57
N VAL A 217 -2.82 -6.39 -13.68
CA VAL A 217 -2.08 -6.23 -12.43
C VAL A 217 -3.01 -6.04 -11.25
N ASN A 218 -2.85 -6.90 -10.26
CA ASN A 218 -3.22 -6.66 -8.86
C ASN A 218 -1.91 -6.71 -8.05
N GLU A 219 -1.54 -5.62 -7.41
CA GLU A 219 -0.27 -5.47 -6.71
C GLU A 219 -0.42 -4.67 -5.42
N ASN A 220 0.65 -4.61 -4.62
CA ASN A 220 0.76 -3.84 -3.39
C ASN A 220 -0.38 -4.15 -2.40
N PRO A 221 -0.50 -5.40 -1.91
CA PRO A 221 -1.55 -5.80 -0.98
C PRO A 221 -1.34 -5.19 0.39
N GLN A 222 -2.34 -4.47 0.89
CA GLN A 222 -2.38 -3.90 2.23
C GLN A 222 -3.46 -4.58 3.08
N PRO A 223 -3.07 -5.46 4.02
CA PRO A 223 -4.00 -6.15 4.88
C PRO A 223 -4.48 -5.24 6.01
N ILE A 224 -5.79 -5.22 6.23
CA ILE A 224 -6.41 -4.55 7.38
C ILE A 224 -7.38 -5.54 8.04
N VAL A 225 -7.12 -5.88 9.29
CA VAL A 225 -8.03 -6.66 10.12
C VAL A 225 -9.02 -5.69 10.76
N SER A 226 -10.32 -6.00 10.70
CA SER A 226 -11.36 -5.18 11.31
C SER A 226 -11.14 -5.02 12.81
N LYS A 227 -11.60 -3.91 13.38
CA LYS A 227 -11.40 -3.61 14.81
C LYS A 227 -11.99 -4.68 15.74
N ASP A 228 -13.11 -5.32 15.34
CA ASP A 228 -13.75 -6.42 16.08
C ASP A 228 -13.07 -7.78 15.82
N GLY A 229 -12.04 -7.83 14.98
CA GLY A 229 -11.28 -9.03 14.63
C GLY A 229 -12.02 -10.05 13.77
N LYS A 230 -13.23 -9.73 13.25
CA LYS A 230 -14.08 -10.71 12.55
C LYS A 230 -13.85 -10.75 11.05
N LYS A 231 -13.33 -9.67 10.46
CA LYS A 231 -13.06 -9.57 9.03
C LYS A 231 -11.60 -9.19 8.77
N VAL A 232 -11.11 -9.58 7.62
CA VAL A 232 -9.86 -9.07 7.05
C VAL A 232 -10.14 -8.60 5.62
N ALA A 233 -9.63 -7.43 5.29
CA ALA A 233 -9.60 -6.90 3.93
C ALA A 233 -8.15 -6.85 3.45
N ILE A 234 -7.90 -7.25 2.21
CA ILE A 234 -6.65 -7.00 1.51
C ILE A 234 -6.97 -5.98 0.41
N TYR A 235 -6.54 -4.75 0.63
CA TYR A 235 -6.61 -3.70 -0.39
C TYR A 235 -5.43 -3.86 -1.33
N TYR A 236 -5.61 -3.57 -2.62
CA TYR A 236 -4.54 -3.74 -3.61
C TYR A 236 -4.67 -2.69 -4.72
N SER A 237 -3.54 -2.34 -5.32
CA SER A 237 -3.48 -1.48 -6.50
C SER A 237 -3.75 -2.31 -7.75
N ALA A 238 -4.62 -1.83 -8.63
CA ALA A 238 -4.97 -2.49 -9.88
C ALA A 238 -4.62 -1.61 -11.08
N SER A 239 -4.45 -2.20 -12.24
CA SER A 239 -4.11 -1.51 -13.51
C SER A 239 -2.70 -0.91 -13.55
N GLY A 240 -1.79 -1.41 -12.71
CA GLY A 240 -0.41 -0.95 -12.60
C GLY A 240 -0.25 0.35 -11.83
N CYS A 241 0.37 0.28 -10.64
CA CYS A 241 0.58 1.45 -9.76
C CYS A 241 1.41 2.56 -10.42
N TRP A 242 2.16 2.25 -11.48
CA TRP A 242 2.92 3.24 -12.28
C TRP A 242 2.07 4.01 -13.28
N THR A 243 0.79 3.65 -13.49
CA THR A 243 -0.09 4.33 -14.45
C THR A 243 -1.00 5.35 -13.77
N VAL A 244 -1.49 6.32 -14.52
CA VAL A 244 -2.53 7.26 -14.06
C VAL A 244 -3.92 6.62 -13.97
N TYR A 245 -4.06 5.41 -14.47
CA TYR A 245 -5.31 4.65 -14.49
C TYR A 245 -5.44 3.70 -13.30
N SER A 246 -4.42 3.62 -12.45
CA SER A 246 -4.45 2.74 -11.29
C SER A 246 -5.59 3.09 -10.33
N ARG A 247 -6.15 2.07 -9.70
CA ARG A 247 -7.33 2.14 -8.83
C ARG A 247 -7.12 1.20 -7.65
N LEU A 248 -7.77 1.49 -6.55
CA LEU A 248 -7.73 0.61 -5.38
C LEU A 248 -8.85 -0.42 -5.45
N GLY A 249 -8.48 -1.69 -5.42
CA GLY A 249 -9.39 -2.83 -5.26
C GLY A 249 -9.34 -3.41 -3.86
N ALA A 250 -10.21 -4.39 -3.58
CA ALA A 250 -10.21 -5.11 -2.32
C ALA A 250 -10.72 -6.55 -2.46
N VAL A 251 -10.16 -7.45 -1.65
CA VAL A 251 -10.75 -8.76 -1.35
C VAL A 251 -10.98 -8.87 0.15
N TYR A 252 -12.06 -9.55 0.54
CA TYR A 252 -12.51 -9.65 1.94
C TYR A 252 -12.69 -11.12 2.33
N ALA A 253 -12.37 -11.44 3.58
CA ALA A 253 -12.68 -12.74 4.19
C ALA A 253 -13.11 -12.57 5.64
N ASN A 254 -13.86 -13.55 6.15
CA ASN A 254 -14.10 -13.69 7.58
C ASN A 254 -12.86 -14.32 8.23
N THR A 255 -12.44 -13.80 9.38
CA THR A 255 -11.22 -14.29 10.07
C THR A 255 -11.36 -15.68 10.66
N ASN A 256 -12.59 -16.16 10.86
CA ASN A 256 -12.89 -17.54 11.27
C ASN A 256 -12.91 -18.55 10.11
N ALA A 257 -12.84 -18.08 8.86
CA ALA A 257 -12.71 -18.94 7.68
C ALA A 257 -11.26 -19.43 7.52
N ASN A 258 -11.06 -20.42 6.66
CA ASN A 258 -9.72 -20.82 6.26
C ASN A 258 -9.15 -19.80 5.25
N LEU A 259 -8.31 -18.88 5.72
CA LEU A 259 -7.71 -17.84 4.87
C LEU A 259 -6.75 -18.40 3.81
N LEU A 260 -6.33 -19.66 3.94
CA LEU A 260 -5.53 -20.40 2.95
C LEU A 260 -6.40 -21.20 1.96
N ASP A 261 -7.68 -20.87 1.88
CA ASP A 261 -8.60 -21.33 0.85
C ASP A 261 -9.07 -20.13 0.03
N SER A 262 -8.79 -20.15 -1.29
CA SER A 262 -9.17 -19.07 -2.20
C SER A 262 -10.67 -18.79 -2.22
N THR A 263 -11.51 -19.79 -1.93
CA THR A 263 -12.99 -19.65 -1.88
C THR A 263 -13.48 -18.85 -0.68
N SER A 264 -12.65 -18.67 0.35
CA SER A 264 -12.95 -17.83 1.51
C SER A 264 -12.91 -16.34 1.20
N TRP A 265 -12.32 -15.94 0.06
CA TRP A 265 -12.09 -14.55 -0.31
C TRP A 265 -13.11 -14.06 -1.33
N HIS A 266 -13.71 -12.92 -1.04
CA HIS A 266 -14.71 -12.26 -1.88
C HIS A 266 -14.15 -10.94 -2.41
N LYS A 267 -14.07 -10.81 -3.73
CA LYS A 267 -13.55 -9.62 -4.40
C LYS A 267 -14.64 -8.56 -4.56
N ALA A 268 -14.31 -7.30 -4.27
CA ALA A 268 -15.14 -6.16 -4.64
C ALA A 268 -15.29 -6.09 -6.16
N LYS A 269 -16.54 -5.95 -6.64
CA LYS A 269 -16.83 -5.86 -8.09
C LYS A 269 -16.37 -4.54 -8.67
N GLU A 270 -16.45 -3.47 -7.88
CA GLU A 270 -16.04 -2.11 -8.25
C GLU A 270 -14.80 -1.69 -7.47
N PRO A 271 -13.99 -0.77 -7.99
CA PRO A 271 -12.88 -0.22 -7.23
C PRO A 271 -13.38 0.50 -5.98
N VAL A 272 -12.68 0.36 -4.87
CA VAL A 272 -13.05 0.99 -3.59
C VAL A 272 -12.56 2.43 -3.48
N MET A 273 -11.56 2.81 -4.27
CA MET A 273 -11.09 4.20 -4.38
C MET A 273 -10.65 4.48 -5.82
N ILE A 274 -11.15 5.59 -6.37
CA ILE A 274 -10.82 6.07 -7.72
C ILE A 274 -10.56 7.57 -7.69
N SER A 275 -9.81 8.08 -8.68
CA SER A 275 -9.72 9.51 -8.96
C SER A 275 -10.88 9.95 -9.86
N ASN A 276 -11.35 11.19 -9.70
CA ASN A 276 -12.28 11.77 -10.67
C ASN A 276 -11.54 12.10 -11.98
N GLU A 277 -12.25 12.02 -13.10
CA GLU A 277 -11.66 12.28 -14.42
C GLU A 277 -11.13 13.71 -14.57
N ASN A 278 -11.76 14.67 -13.88
CA ASN A 278 -11.39 16.08 -13.91
C ASN A 278 -10.36 16.50 -12.85
N ASP A 279 -9.98 15.59 -11.96
CA ASP A 279 -9.02 15.90 -10.90
C ASP A 279 -7.58 15.94 -11.45
N LEU A 280 -6.77 16.84 -10.88
CA LEU A 280 -5.33 16.85 -11.12
C LEU A 280 -4.61 15.65 -10.47
N LEU A 281 -5.29 14.96 -9.54
CA LEU A 281 -4.80 13.74 -8.90
C LEU A 281 -5.36 12.53 -9.62
N LYS A 282 -4.46 11.67 -10.09
CA LYS A 282 -4.78 10.42 -10.78
C LYS A 282 -4.12 9.24 -10.07
N GLY A 283 -4.58 8.03 -10.38
CA GLY A 283 -3.94 6.80 -9.97
C GLY A 283 -3.80 6.70 -8.45
N LEU A 284 -4.89 6.84 -7.70
CA LEU A 284 -4.91 6.73 -6.24
C LEU A 284 -4.71 5.28 -5.82
N THR A 285 -3.57 4.98 -5.21
CA THR A 285 -3.12 3.61 -4.88
C THR A 285 -2.22 3.59 -3.65
N ASP A 286 -1.66 2.44 -3.36
CA ASP A 286 -0.57 2.22 -2.40
C ASP A 286 -0.90 2.85 -1.04
N ILE A 287 -1.92 2.31 -0.40
CA ILE A 287 -2.45 2.86 0.85
C ILE A 287 -1.71 2.34 2.08
N CYS A 288 -1.66 3.18 3.11
CA CYS A 288 -1.39 2.77 4.49
C CYS A 288 -2.36 3.48 5.42
N VAL A 289 -2.99 2.74 6.33
CA VAL A 289 -3.84 3.32 7.37
C VAL A 289 -3.07 3.30 8.68
N VAL A 290 -2.89 4.47 9.30
CA VAL A 290 -2.18 4.61 10.56
C VAL A 290 -3.06 5.31 11.59
N GLU A 291 -3.00 4.87 12.84
CA GLU A 291 -3.75 5.46 13.94
C GLU A 291 -3.39 6.94 14.14
N ASN A 292 -4.38 7.73 14.57
CA ASN A 292 -4.15 9.10 15.00
C ASN A 292 -3.84 9.09 16.50
N LYS A 293 -2.63 9.52 16.89
CA LYS A 293 -2.18 9.51 18.29
C LYS A 293 -3.06 10.37 19.21
N ASN A 294 -3.76 11.35 18.67
CA ASN A 294 -4.66 12.21 19.42
C ASN A 294 -6.10 11.64 19.51
N GLY A 295 -6.31 10.43 19.00
CA GLY A 295 -7.63 9.80 18.87
C GLY A 295 -8.42 10.31 17.67
N GLY A 296 -9.65 9.80 17.51
CA GLY A 296 -10.51 10.14 16.40
C GLY A 296 -10.25 9.26 15.15
N ASN A 297 -10.50 9.84 13.99
CA ASN A 297 -10.32 9.13 12.72
C ASN A 297 -8.84 8.90 12.43
N PRO A 298 -8.46 7.69 11.98
CA PRO A 298 -7.10 7.41 11.55
C PRO A 298 -6.72 8.20 10.30
N PHE A 299 -5.43 8.23 10.02
CA PHE A 299 -4.90 8.78 8.80
C PHE A 299 -4.82 7.72 7.71
N LEU A 300 -5.14 8.11 6.49
CA LEU A 300 -4.84 7.39 5.26
C LEU A 300 -3.68 8.08 4.57
N LEU A 301 -2.56 7.36 4.44
CA LEU A 301 -1.51 7.68 3.49
C LEU A 301 -1.81 6.97 2.18
N PHE A 302 -1.57 7.62 1.06
CA PHE A 302 -1.76 7.01 -0.25
C PHE A 302 -0.88 7.66 -1.31
N GLU A 303 -0.54 6.90 -2.32
CA GLU A 303 0.10 7.44 -3.51
C GLU A 303 -0.94 8.06 -4.45
N ALA A 304 -0.60 9.21 -5.01
CA ALA A 304 -1.32 9.81 -6.13
C ALA A 304 -0.34 10.40 -7.14
N LYS A 305 -0.76 10.46 -8.38
CA LYS A 305 -0.02 11.13 -9.46
C LYS A 305 -0.63 12.49 -9.71
N TYR A 306 0.10 13.54 -9.35
CA TYR A 306 -0.30 14.93 -9.52
C TYR A 306 0.21 15.45 -10.86
N TYR A 307 -0.69 16.01 -11.68
CA TYR A 307 -0.28 16.66 -12.94
C TYR A 307 0.35 18.02 -12.64
N ASN A 308 1.66 18.12 -12.80
CA ASN A 308 2.38 19.37 -12.68
C ASN A 308 2.24 20.17 -13.99
N LYS A 309 1.38 21.18 -13.98
CA LYS A 309 1.09 22.00 -15.17
C LYS A 309 2.30 22.79 -15.66
N ALA A 310 3.22 23.16 -14.76
CA ALA A 310 4.42 23.92 -15.12
C ALA A 310 5.45 23.05 -15.87
N GLU A 311 5.52 21.78 -15.52
CA GLU A 311 6.47 20.82 -16.10
C GLU A 311 5.84 19.94 -17.18
N GLY A 312 4.50 19.92 -17.28
CA GLY A 312 3.77 19.17 -18.29
C GLY A 312 3.75 17.65 -18.09
N HIS A 313 4.05 17.16 -16.88
CA HIS A 313 4.05 15.73 -16.58
C HIS A 313 3.44 15.40 -15.20
N TYR A 314 3.18 14.12 -14.95
CA TYR A 314 2.72 13.63 -13.67
C TYR A 314 3.88 13.36 -12.71
N VAL A 315 3.73 13.81 -11.45
CA VAL A 315 4.67 13.56 -10.36
C VAL A 315 3.98 12.67 -9.32
N LYS A 316 4.66 11.64 -8.86
CA LYS A 316 4.18 10.79 -7.76
C LYS A 316 4.28 11.55 -6.45
N GLN A 317 3.21 11.54 -5.68
CA GLN A 317 3.12 12.16 -4.36
C GLN A 317 2.58 11.17 -3.35
N ILE A 318 3.18 11.15 -2.17
CA ILE A 318 2.54 10.58 -0.99
C ILE A 318 1.68 11.66 -0.35
N ARG A 319 0.42 11.34 -0.13
CA ARG A 319 -0.58 12.26 0.41
C ARG A 319 -1.20 11.68 1.68
N LEU A 320 -1.68 12.59 2.53
CA LEU A 320 -2.32 12.30 3.81
C LEU A 320 -3.73 12.87 3.85
N LYS A 321 -4.67 12.12 4.40
CA LYS A 321 -6.00 12.61 4.82
C LYS A 321 -6.53 11.80 6.00
N ASN A 322 -7.50 12.34 6.72
CA ASN A 322 -8.28 11.55 7.66
C ASN A 322 -9.20 10.60 6.88
N ILE A 323 -9.39 9.36 7.38
CA ILE A 323 -10.32 8.41 6.80
C ILE A 323 -11.31 7.93 7.86
N LYS A 324 -12.59 7.91 7.52
CA LYS A 324 -13.62 7.32 8.38
C LYS A 324 -13.52 5.82 8.36
N MET A 325 -13.80 5.20 9.50
CA MET A 325 -13.95 3.75 9.60
C MET A 325 -15.43 3.39 9.59
N GLY A 326 -15.78 2.31 8.92
CA GLY A 326 -17.12 1.74 8.93
C GLY A 326 -17.44 1.08 10.26
N ASP A 327 -18.71 0.69 10.45
CA ASP A 327 -19.16 -0.03 11.65
C ASP A 327 -18.43 -1.37 11.83
N ASP A 328 -17.96 -1.95 10.75
CA ASP A 328 -17.13 -3.17 10.76
C ASP A 328 -15.65 -2.89 11.05
N GLY A 329 -15.27 -1.62 11.26
CA GLY A 329 -13.89 -1.22 11.56
C GLY A 329 -12.94 -1.31 10.38
N LEU A 330 -13.45 -1.35 9.15
CA LEU A 330 -12.65 -1.22 7.93
C LEU A 330 -12.72 0.21 7.37
N PRO A 331 -11.70 0.67 6.63
CA PRO A 331 -11.70 2.02 6.04
C PRO A 331 -12.86 2.21 5.06
N MET A 332 -13.52 3.35 5.16
CA MET A 332 -14.58 3.78 4.25
C MET A 332 -13.98 4.67 3.16
N PHE A 333 -13.69 4.10 2.00
CA PHE A 333 -13.32 4.87 0.82
C PHE A 333 -14.58 5.45 0.18
N LYS A 334 -14.57 6.74 -0.14
CA LYS A 334 -15.65 7.32 -0.93
C LYS A 334 -15.45 6.96 -2.40
N ASN A 335 -16.36 6.17 -2.95
CA ASN A 335 -16.56 6.05 -4.39
C ASN A 335 -17.33 7.29 -4.85
N ARG A 336 -16.74 8.13 -5.64
CA ARG A 336 -17.44 9.26 -6.29
C ARG A 336 -17.00 9.41 -7.73
#